data_52d30573911391ff180b27507dafb0c7
#
_entry.id   52d30573911391ff180b27507dafb0c7
#
_cell.length_a   1.000
_cell.length_b   1.000
_cell.length_c   1.000
_cell.angle_alpha   90.00
_cell.angle_beta   90.00
_cell.angle_gamma   90.00
#
_symmetry.space_group_name_H-M   'P 1'
#
loop_
_entity.id
_entity.type
_entity.pdbx_description
1 polymer ?
#
loop_
_entity_poly.entity_id
_entity_poly.type
_entity_poly.pdbx_seq_one_letter_code
_entity_poly.pdbx_strand_id
1 'polypeptide(L)'
;GSGLPGKGMTVVEARNGVAVAVVNLLGQLFIDTPISPWEMVDALVDEARAQAPVVIVDFHAEATSEKIALSRWLDGRVTAVIGTHTHVQTNDARILPAGTAAVSDAGMTGPHDSVIGVEAELAIRRMRTRLPVRFQPAHGGVRIEGVVVDCTDDGRATAIDLLRVSV
;
A
#
# COMPACT_ATOMS: atom_id res chain seq x y z
N GLY A 1 19.64 9.38 -3.35
CA GLY A 1 20.44 10.09 -2.42
C GLY A 1 20.99 9.22 -1.33
N SER A 2 22.29 8.93 -1.42
CA SER A 2 22.99 8.23 -0.36
C SER A 2 22.98 9.10 0.91
N GLY A 3 22.50 8.56 2.02
CA GLY A 3 22.51 9.23 3.32
C GLY A 3 21.14 9.57 3.92
N LEU A 4 20.06 9.35 3.17
CA LEU A 4 18.71 9.42 3.73
C LEU A 4 18.38 8.13 4.49
N PRO A 5 17.68 8.21 5.64
CA PRO A 5 17.25 7.03 6.37
C PRO A 5 16.16 6.27 5.59
N GLY A 6 16.11 4.96 5.77
CA GLY A 6 15.12 4.10 5.14
C GLY A 6 15.66 3.33 3.92
N LYS A 7 14.85 2.37 3.45
CA LYS A 7 15.13 1.51 2.30
C LYS A 7 13.87 1.40 1.45
N GLY A 8 14.00 1.45 0.12
CA GLY A 8 12.89 1.22 -0.80
C GLY A 8 12.49 -0.26 -0.92
N MET A 9 13.35 -1.18 -0.47
CA MET A 9 13.10 -2.61 -0.46
C MET A 9 13.69 -3.24 0.80
N THR A 10 13.03 -4.28 1.30
CA THR A 10 13.55 -5.16 2.36
C THR A 10 13.15 -6.60 2.09
N VAL A 11 13.97 -7.55 2.53
CA VAL A 11 13.65 -8.97 2.50
C VAL A 11 13.59 -9.49 3.93
N VAL A 12 12.53 -10.21 4.25
CA VAL A 12 12.32 -10.85 5.54
C VAL A 12 12.03 -12.33 5.37
N GLU A 13 12.39 -13.13 6.34
CA GLU A 13 12.02 -14.53 6.39
C GLU A 13 10.71 -14.69 7.16
N ALA A 14 9.71 -15.33 6.56
CA ALA A 14 8.46 -15.68 7.20
C ALA A 14 8.65 -16.83 8.20
N ARG A 15 7.68 -17.06 9.09
CA ARG A 15 7.75 -18.11 10.12
C ARG A 15 7.92 -19.52 9.55
N ASN A 16 7.50 -19.76 8.33
CA ASN A 16 7.64 -21.00 7.60
C ASN A 16 8.95 -21.11 6.79
N GLY A 17 9.87 -20.15 6.95
CA GLY A 17 11.15 -20.13 6.26
C GLY A 17 11.12 -19.54 4.84
N VAL A 18 9.95 -19.11 4.33
CA VAL A 18 9.86 -18.50 3.00
C VAL A 18 10.36 -17.06 3.04
N ALA A 19 11.23 -16.70 2.11
CA ALA A 19 11.67 -15.32 1.95
C ALA A 19 10.57 -14.46 1.30
N VAL A 20 10.34 -13.29 1.86
CA VAL A 20 9.36 -12.31 1.39
C VAL A 20 10.06 -10.97 1.16
N ALA A 21 10.04 -10.47 -0.05
CA ALA A 21 10.51 -9.13 -0.38
C ALA A 21 9.34 -8.15 -0.32
N VAL A 22 9.55 -7.01 0.32
CA VAL A 22 8.61 -5.89 0.35
C VAL A 22 9.27 -4.70 -0.33
N VAL A 23 8.64 -4.19 -1.37
CA VAL A 23 9.05 -3.01 -2.13
C VAL A 23 8.06 -1.89 -1.82
N ASN A 24 8.54 -0.72 -1.41
CA ASN A 24 7.71 0.47 -1.23
C ASN A 24 8.00 1.48 -2.34
N LEU A 25 6.94 1.95 -2.99
CA LEU A 25 6.98 2.95 -4.04
C LEU A 25 6.04 4.11 -3.73
N LEU A 26 6.47 5.31 -4.11
CA LEU A 26 5.67 6.52 -4.01
C LEU A 26 5.12 6.89 -5.38
N GLY A 27 3.81 7.13 -5.49
CA GLY A 27 3.16 7.59 -6.72
C GLY A 27 3.58 9.02 -7.09
N GLN A 28 3.42 9.37 -8.36
CA GLN A 28 3.80 10.69 -8.87
C GLN A 28 2.61 11.59 -9.25
N LEU A 29 1.40 11.00 -9.41
CA LEU A 29 0.20 11.80 -9.69
C LEU A 29 -0.32 12.43 -8.40
N PHE A 30 -0.31 13.75 -8.33
CA PHE A 30 -0.72 14.58 -7.19
C PHE A 30 0.18 14.48 -5.95
N ILE A 31 1.28 13.74 -6.03
CA ILE A 31 2.32 13.65 -5.00
C ILE A 31 3.63 14.13 -5.62
N ASP A 32 4.30 15.07 -4.95
CA ASP A 32 5.61 15.54 -5.40
C ASP A 32 6.68 14.49 -5.04
N THR A 33 7.25 13.86 -6.06
CA THR A 33 8.32 12.88 -5.91
C THR A 33 9.50 13.22 -6.82
N PRO A 34 10.74 13.13 -6.34
CA PRO A 34 11.91 13.50 -7.13
C PRO A 34 12.23 12.48 -8.24
N ILE A 35 11.73 11.25 -8.13
CA ILE A 35 12.00 10.17 -9.09
C ILE A 35 10.68 9.46 -9.39
N SER A 36 10.39 9.25 -10.67
CA SER A 36 9.20 8.51 -11.09
C SER A 36 9.26 7.04 -10.61
N PRO A 37 8.18 6.50 -10.03
CA PRO A 37 8.13 5.07 -9.71
C PRO A 37 8.31 4.19 -10.95
N TRP A 38 7.90 4.66 -12.12
CA TRP A 38 8.03 3.94 -13.38
C TRP A 38 9.47 3.77 -13.87
N GLU A 39 10.37 4.68 -13.47
CA GLU A 39 11.81 4.57 -13.77
C GLU A 39 12.53 3.54 -12.91
N MET A 40 11.97 3.24 -11.72
CA MET A 40 12.63 2.39 -10.72
C MET A 40 12.00 1.01 -10.57
N VAL A 41 10.71 0.87 -10.86
CA VAL A 41 9.93 -0.32 -10.48
C VAL A 41 10.48 -1.60 -11.08
N ASP A 42 10.89 -1.59 -12.34
CA ASP A 42 11.37 -2.80 -13.01
C ASP A 42 12.65 -3.33 -12.37
N ALA A 43 13.63 -2.46 -12.14
CA ALA A 43 14.89 -2.85 -11.50
C ALA A 43 14.69 -3.32 -10.05
N LEU A 44 13.82 -2.66 -9.28
CA LEU A 44 13.51 -3.05 -7.90
C LEU A 44 12.78 -4.40 -7.83
N VAL A 45 11.83 -4.64 -8.74
CA VAL A 45 11.10 -5.92 -8.79
C VAL A 45 12.04 -7.05 -9.22
N ASP A 46 12.92 -6.83 -10.19
CA ASP A 46 13.90 -7.83 -10.63
C ASP A 46 14.88 -8.17 -9.49
N GLU A 47 15.34 -7.14 -8.74
CA GLU A 47 16.18 -7.33 -7.56
C GLU A 47 15.43 -8.09 -6.45
N ALA A 48 14.17 -7.76 -6.19
CA ALA A 48 13.33 -8.44 -5.19
C ALA A 48 13.13 -9.92 -5.53
N ARG A 49 12.80 -10.23 -6.79
CA ARG A 49 12.58 -11.59 -7.27
C ARG A 49 13.84 -12.45 -7.24
N ALA A 50 15.00 -11.85 -7.39
CA ALA A 50 16.29 -12.55 -7.25
C ALA A 50 16.57 -13.00 -5.80
N GLN A 51 15.87 -12.39 -4.81
CA GLN A 51 16.11 -12.64 -3.39
C GLN A 51 14.94 -13.37 -2.69
N ALA A 52 13.73 -13.30 -3.25
CA ALA A 52 12.53 -13.88 -2.62
C ALA A 52 11.51 -14.36 -3.65
N PRO A 53 10.88 -15.54 -3.46
CA PRO A 53 9.80 -16.00 -4.30
C PRO A 53 8.52 -15.16 -4.13
N VAL A 54 8.27 -14.65 -2.91
CA VAL A 54 7.11 -13.81 -2.59
C VAL A 54 7.54 -12.34 -2.63
N VAL A 55 6.91 -11.55 -3.51
CA VAL A 55 7.18 -10.12 -3.65
C VAL A 55 5.90 -9.32 -3.45
N ILE A 56 5.90 -8.44 -2.45
CA ILE A 56 4.81 -7.52 -2.16
C ILE A 56 5.25 -6.11 -2.53
N VAL A 57 4.43 -5.41 -3.31
CA VAL A 57 4.63 -3.99 -3.61
C VAL A 57 3.60 -3.17 -2.85
N ASP A 58 4.05 -2.36 -1.89
CA ASP A 58 3.27 -1.29 -1.27
C ASP A 58 3.40 -0.04 -2.14
N PHE A 59 2.30 0.34 -2.76
CA PHE A 59 2.26 1.50 -3.65
C PHE A 59 1.49 2.65 -3.01
N HIS A 60 2.22 3.55 -2.39
CA HIS A 60 1.68 4.73 -1.71
C HIS A 60 1.39 5.84 -2.72
N ALA A 61 0.16 5.93 -3.21
CA ALA A 61 -0.23 6.83 -4.29
C ALA A 61 -1.65 7.39 -4.07
N GLU A 62 -1.86 8.65 -4.50
CA GLU A 62 -3.17 9.28 -4.43
C GLU A 62 -4.11 8.74 -5.53
N ALA A 63 -3.66 8.72 -6.78
CA ALA A 63 -4.52 8.43 -7.91
C ALA A 63 -4.84 6.94 -8.05
N THR A 64 -6.13 6.57 -8.01
CA THR A 64 -6.60 5.21 -8.26
C THR A 64 -6.16 4.68 -9.63
N SER A 65 -6.17 5.55 -10.66
CA SER A 65 -5.70 5.17 -12.01
C SER A 65 -4.24 4.77 -12.04
N GLU A 66 -3.38 5.44 -11.27
CA GLU A 66 -1.96 5.12 -11.14
C GLU A 66 -1.75 3.78 -10.43
N LYS A 67 -2.49 3.53 -9.35
CA LYS A 67 -2.49 2.25 -8.63
C LYS A 67 -2.89 1.08 -9.52
N ILE A 68 -3.98 1.25 -10.27
CA ILE A 68 -4.45 0.23 -11.22
C ILE A 68 -3.44 0.03 -12.36
N ALA A 69 -2.88 1.10 -12.92
CA ALA A 69 -1.89 1.00 -13.99
C ALA A 69 -0.65 0.22 -13.54
N LEU A 70 -0.10 0.54 -12.35
CA LEU A 70 1.07 -0.16 -11.82
C LEU A 70 0.76 -1.63 -11.54
N SER A 71 -0.40 -1.94 -10.96
CA SER A 71 -0.79 -3.33 -10.71
C SER A 71 -0.90 -4.14 -12.01
N ARG A 72 -1.39 -3.54 -13.09
CA ARG A 72 -1.44 -4.17 -14.41
C ARG A 72 -0.08 -4.37 -15.03
N TRP A 73 0.83 -3.40 -14.84
CA TRP A 73 2.20 -3.50 -15.31
C TRP A 73 2.98 -4.63 -14.63
N LEU A 74 2.68 -4.87 -13.37
CA LEU A 74 3.34 -5.88 -12.54
C LEU A 74 2.62 -7.23 -12.54
N ASP A 75 1.52 -7.38 -13.28
CA ASP A 75 0.73 -8.62 -13.31
C ASP A 75 1.57 -9.82 -13.77
N GLY A 76 1.64 -10.86 -12.93
CA GLY A 76 2.47 -12.05 -13.10
C GLY A 76 3.95 -11.88 -12.74
N ARG A 77 4.36 -10.67 -12.29
CA ARG A 77 5.75 -10.39 -11.89
C ARG A 77 5.94 -10.31 -10.38
N VAL A 78 4.88 -10.04 -9.65
CA VAL A 78 4.88 -9.93 -8.18
C VAL A 78 3.69 -10.68 -7.59
N THR A 79 3.77 -11.04 -6.31
CA THR A 79 2.68 -11.69 -5.59
C THR A 79 1.50 -10.75 -5.40
N ALA A 80 1.76 -9.52 -4.95
CA ALA A 80 0.71 -8.54 -4.73
C ALA A 80 1.17 -7.10 -4.97
N VAL A 81 0.23 -6.26 -5.45
CA VAL A 81 0.35 -4.80 -5.45
C VAL A 81 -0.77 -4.26 -4.56
N ILE A 82 -0.38 -3.67 -3.44
CA ILE A 82 -1.28 -3.14 -2.42
C ILE A 82 -1.18 -1.63 -2.40
N GLY A 83 -2.27 -0.95 -2.79
CA GLY A 83 -2.37 0.49 -2.72
C GLY A 83 -2.53 0.97 -1.28
N THR A 84 -1.97 2.13 -0.99
CA THR A 84 -2.10 2.85 0.29
C THR A 84 -2.25 4.35 0.02
N HIS A 85 -2.42 5.18 1.02
CA HIS A 85 -2.50 6.64 1.04
C HIS A 85 -3.87 7.21 1.41
N THR A 86 -4.97 6.72 0.84
CA THR A 86 -6.27 7.39 1.00
C THR A 86 -6.92 7.17 2.35
N HIS A 87 -6.42 6.23 3.14
CA HIS A 87 -6.95 5.82 4.44
C HIS A 87 -8.36 5.20 4.38
N VAL A 88 -8.85 4.88 3.19
CA VAL A 88 -10.17 4.27 2.99
C VAL A 88 -10.01 2.98 2.22
N GLN A 89 -10.35 1.86 2.86
CA GLN A 89 -10.26 0.54 2.23
C GLN A 89 -11.22 0.46 1.04
N THR A 90 -10.67 0.13 -0.14
CA THR A 90 -11.44 -0.02 -1.38
C THR A 90 -11.95 -1.45 -1.55
N ASN A 91 -13.05 -1.61 -2.28
CA ASN A 91 -13.70 -2.91 -2.50
C ASN A 91 -13.35 -3.54 -3.86
N ASP A 92 -12.15 -3.27 -4.36
CA ASP A 92 -11.69 -3.73 -5.68
C ASP A 92 -10.61 -4.81 -5.62
N ALA A 93 -10.44 -5.44 -4.45
CA ALA A 93 -9.51 -6.55 -4.26
C ALA A 93 -9.79 -7.70 -5.24
N ARG A 94 -8.75 -8.14 -5.95
CA ARG A 94 -8.87 -9.20 -6.98
C ARG A 94 -7.54 -9.84 -7.32
N ILE A 95 -7.60 -11.02 -7.91
CA ILE A 95 -6.46 -11.62 -8.60
C ILE A 95 -6.50 -11.18 -10.07
N LEU A 96 -5.39 -10.64 -10.56
CA LEU A 96 -5.21 -10.25 -11.94
C LEU A 96 -4.96 -11.48 -12.84
N PRO A 97 -5.15 -11.37 -14.17
CA PRO A 97 -5.11 -12.52 -15.08
C PRO A 97 -3.82 -13.35 -15.05
N ALA A 98 -2.65 -12.73 -14.79
CA ALA A 98 -1.38 -13.45 -14.69
C ALA A 98 -1.03 -13.88 -13.26
N GLY A 99 -1.91 -13.64 -12.27
CA GLY A 99 -1.81 -14.20 -10.92
C GLY A 99 -1.23 -13.26 -9.86
N THR A 100 -1.23 -11.95 -10.09
CA THR A 100 -0.91 -10.96 -9.06
C THR A 100 -2.18 -10.54 -8.31
N ALA A 101 -2.15 -10.53 -6.98
CA ALA A 101 -3.19 -9.92 -6.15
C ALA A 101 -3.10 -8.38 -6.23
N ALA A 102 -4.24 -7.69 -6.31
CA ALA A 102 -4.26 -6.24 -6.37
C ALA A 102 -5.45 -5.65 -5.61
N VAL A 103 -5.22 -4.51 -4.95
CA VAL A 103 -6.24 -3.67 -4.33
C VAL A 103 -5.80 -2.21 -4.43
N SER A 104 -6.74 -1.30 -4.69
CA SER A 104 -6.42 0.13 -4.83
C SER A 104 -6.04 0.79 -3.50
N ASP A 105 -6.65 0.40 -2.37
CA ASP A 105 -6.23 0.87 -1.05
C ASP A 105 -6.57 -0.14 0.04
N ALA A 106 -5.59 -0.45 0.88
CA ALA A 106 -5.73 -1.38 1.99
C ALA A 106 -6.53 -0.80 3.17
N GLY A 107 -6.71 0.51 3.21
CA GLY A 107 -7.37 1.20 4.31
C GLY A 107 -6.42 1.69 5.40
N MET A 108 -6.97 1.96 6.57
CA MET A 108 -6.28 2.58 7.70
C MET A 108 -6.37 1.70 8.94
N THR A 109 -5.25 1.53 9.62
CA THR A 109 -5.25 1.05 11.01
C THR A 109 -5.26 2.26 11.93
N GLY A 110 -6.40 2.50 12.60
CA GLY A 110 -6.57 3.67 13.46
C GLY A 110 -8.03 4.02 13.75
N PRO A 111 -8.29 5.25 14.24
CA PRO A 111 -9.62 5.71 14.61
C PRO A 111 -10.47 6.05 13.39
N HIS A 112 -11.63 5.43 13.24
CA HIS A 112 -12.55 5.64 12.12
C HIS A 112 -13.67 6.65 12.42
N ASP A 113 -13.96 6.96 13.71
CA ASP A 113 -14.81 8.10 14.08
C ASP A 113 -14.00 9.40 13.93
N SER A 114 -13.62 9.72 12.68
CA SER A 114 -12.63 10.73 12.37
C SER A 114 -12.77 11.22 10.93
N VAL A 115 -11.97 12.20 10.55
CA VAL A 115 -11.66 12.47 9.14
C VAL A 115 -10.29 11.92 8.85
N ILE A 116 -10.24 10.72 8.29
CA ILE A 116 -9.03 9.96 7.94
C ILE A 116 -7.97 9.92 9.07
N GLY A 117 -8.43 9.74 10.31
CA GLY A 117 -7.58 9.65 11.50
C GLY A 117 -7.47 10.93 12.33
N VAL A 118 -7.93 12.07 11.82
CA VAL A 118 -7.93 13.36 12.51
C VAL A 118 -9.27 13.64 13.17
N GLU A 119 -9.30 14.31 14.32
CA GLU A 119 -10.51 14.81 14.95
C GLU A 119 -11.38 15.60 13.95
N ALA A 120 -12.65 15.20 13.79
CA ALA A 120 -13.51 15.70 12.72
C ALA A 120 -13.71 17.23 12.78
N GLU A 121 -13.87 17.80 13.97
CA GLU A 121 -14.05 19.24 14.16
C GLU A 121 -12.85 20.05 13.67
N LEU A 122 -11.62 19.56 13.92
CA LEU A 122 -10.39 20.22 13.51
C LEU A 122 -10.23 20.18 11.98
N ALA A 123 -10.52 19.03 11.39
CA ALA A 123 -10.47 18.86 9.93
C ALA A 123 -11.52 19.76 9.24
N ILE A 124 -12.75 19.74 9.73
CA ILE A 124 -13.86 20.60 9.21
C ILE A 124 -13.51 22.09 9.36
N ARG A 125 -12.99 22.49 10.52
CA ARG A 125 -12.55 23.88 10.75
C ARG A 125 -11.51 24.30 9.74
N ARG A 126 -10.48 23.48 9.51
CA ARG A 126 -9.43 23.72 8.50
C ARG A 126 -10.00 23.90 7.11
N MET A 127 -10.91 23.02 6.69
CA MET A 127 -11.51 23.06 5.34
C MET A 127 -12.40 24.29 5.16
N ARG A 128 -13.22 24.64 6.18
CA ARG A 128 -14.15 25.79 6.11
C ARG A 128 -13.45 27.13 6.15
N THR A 129 -12.41 27.25 6.98
CA THR A 129 -11.77 28.56 7.21
C THR A 129 -10.52 28.79 6.39
N ARG A 130 -9.90 27.72 5.89
CA ARG A 130 -8.57 27.71 5.25
C ARG A 130 -7.42 28.23 6.14
N LEU A 131 -7.70 28.47 7.42
CA LEU A 131 -6.71 28.90 8.40
C LEU A 131 -5.90 27.70 8.91
N PRO A 132 -4.63 27.89 9.29
CA PRO A 132 -3.84 26.85 9.93
C PRO A 132 -4.55 26.32 11.18
N VAL A 133 -4.68 24.99 11.28
CA VAL A 133 -5.22 24.28 12.45
C VAL A 133 -4.23 23.17 12.80
N ARG A 134 -3.84 23.09 14.06
CA ARG A 134 -3.04 21.98 14.56
C ARG A 134 -3.95 20.76 14.71
N PHE A 135 -3.71 19.74 13.91
CA PHE A 135 -4.44 18.49 13.94
C PHE A 135 -4.09 17.67 15.18
N GLN A 136 -5.08 16.94 15.68
CA GLN A 136 -4.96 15.95 16.74
C GLN A 136 -5.50 14.62 16.21
N PRO A 137 -4.88 13.47 16.57
CA PRO A 137 -5.46 12.16 16.27
C PRO A 137 -6.81 12.00 16.95
N ALA A 138 -7.78 11.42 16.27
CA ALA A 138 -9.03 10.99 16.87
C ALA A 138 -8.83 9.71 17.72
N HIS A 139 -9.83 9.34 18.53
CA HIS A 139 -9.73 8.20 19.44
C HIS A 139 -10.86 7.17 19.28
N GLY A 140 -11.94 7.49 18.57
CA GLY A 140 -13.13 6.65 18.48
C GLY A 140 -13.11 5.67 17.30
N GLY A 141 -13.82 4.54 17.44
CA GLY A 141 -14.04 3.58 16.37
C GLY A 141 -12.77 2.93 15.84
N VAL A 142 -11.84 2.54 16.70
CA VAL A 142 -10.55 1.98 16.30
C VAL A 142 -10.75 0.67 15.54
N ARG A 143 -10.10 0.58 14.36
CA ARG A 143 -10.10 -0.61 13.49
C ARG A 143 -8.72 -0.89 12.95
N ILE A 144 -8.52 -2.16 12.62
CA ILE A 144 -7.42 -2.62 11.76
C ILE A 144 -8.03 -2.91 10.40
N GLU A 145 -7.61 -2.20 9.38
CA GLU A 145 -7.90 -2.53 7.98
C GLU A 145 -6.62 -2.96 7.27
N GLY A 146 -6.77 -3.88 6.32
CA GLY A 146 -5.67 -4.45 5.58
C GLY A 146 -6.16 -5.50 4.60
N VAL A 147 -5.25 -6.34 4.11
CA VAL A 147 -5.56 -7.47 3.24
C VAL A 147 -4.81 -8.72 3.69
N VAL A 148 -5.41 -9.87 3.39
CA VAL A 148 -4.76 -11.18 3.49
C VAL A 148 -4.61 -11.71 2.08
N VAL A 149 -3.41 -12.14 1.72
CA VAL A 149 -3.12 -12.70 0.40
C VAL A 149 -2.60 -14.12 0.59
N ASP A 150 -3.28 -15.08 -0.01
CA ASP A 150 -2.77 -16.45 -0.12
C ASP A 150 -1.98 -16.60 -1.41
N CYS A 151 -0.86 -17.28 -1.35
CA CYS A 151 -0.02 -17.54 -2.52
C CYS A 151 0.60 -18.93 -2.48
N THR A 152 1.02 -19.42 -3.63
CA THR A 152 1.82 -20.63 -3.79
C THR A 152 3.28 -20.39 -3.40
N ASP A 153 4.07 -21.46 -3.25
CA ASP A 153 5.49 -21.38 -2.85
C ASP A 153 6.36 -20.60 -3.85
N ASP A 154 5.93 -20.52 -5.11
CA ASP A 154 6.59 -19.72 -6.16
C ASP A 154 6.11 -18.26 -6.22
N GLY A 155 5.25 -17.86 -5.26
CA GLY A 155 4.79 -16.49 -5.08
C GLY A 155 3.60 -16.09 -5.95
N ARG A 156 2.92 -17.01 -6.64
CA ARG A 156 1.69 -16.69 -7.37
C ARG A 156 0.52 -16.55 -6.39
N ALA A 157 -0.18 -15.43 -6.42
CA ALA A 157 -1.36 -15.23 -5.58
C ALA A 157 -2.52 -16.12 -6.00
N THR A 158 -3.23 -16.69 -5.01
CA THR A 158 -4.38 -17.58 -5.19
C THR A 158 -5.66 -17.00 -4.61
N ALA A 159 -5.56 -16.16 -3.58
CA ALA A 159 -6.68 -15.41 -3.01
C ALA A 159 -6.22 -14.05 -2.49
N ILE A 160 -7.16 -13.12 -2.38
CA ILE A 160 -6.99 -11.85 -1.67
C ILE A 160 -8.30 -11.51 -0.98
N ASP A 161 -8.26 -11.32 0.33
CA ASP A 161 -9.39 -10.98 1.17
C ASP A 161 -9.15 -9.66 1.91
N LEU A 162 -10.20 -8.85 2.02
CA LEU A 162 -10.16 -7.63 2.81
C LEU A 162 -10.26 -7.99 4.30
N LEU A 163 -9.32 -7.50 5.09
CA LEU A 163 -9.33 -7.61 6.54
C LEU A 163 -9.92 -6.34 7.14
N ARG A 164 -10.93 -6.50 8.02
CA ARG A 164 -11.48 -5.42 8.83
C ARG A 164 -11.81 -5.94 10.22
N VAL A 165 -11.09 -5.47 11.22
CA VAL A 165 -11.24 -5.88 12.62
C VAL A 165 -11.47 -4.64 13.48
N SER A 166 -12.59 -4.60 14.22
CA SER A 166 -12.82 -3.57 15.24
C SER A 166 -12.13 -3.96 16.55
N VAL A 167 -11.55 -2.97 17.23
CA VAL A 167 -10.81 -3.12 18.49
C VAL A 167 -11.57 -2.47 19.63
#